data_d0d90b313822008d7de25be5d7eddfe0
#
_entry.id   d0d90b313822008d7de25be5d7eddfe0
#
_cell.length_a   1.000
_cell.length_b   1.000
_cell.length_c   1.000
_cell.angle_alpha   90.00
_cell.angle_beta   90.00
_cell.angle_gamma   90.00
#
_symmetry.space_group_name_H-M   'P 1'
#
loop_
_entity.id
_entity.type
_entity.pdbx_description
1 polymer ?
#
loop_
_entity_poly.entity_id
_entity_poly.type
_entity_poly.pdbx_seq_one_letter_code
_entity_poly.pdbx_strand_id
1 'polypeptide(L)'
;MTATVIDGKAFAAKVRGLVQAQVASLIEVRGITPGLAVVLVGEDPASQVYVRNKHASTIEVGMASFEHRLPADTSEAVLLALIGQLNSDSAVHGILVQLPLPGHLNSELIINTIDPAKDVDGFHISNVGLLGTGQKSMVPCTPLGCLMMLRDHHGSLAGLNAVVVGRSNIVGKPMARLLLGDSCTVTIAHSRTKDLAAVCRGADILVAAVGRPEMITGDFVKPGATVIDVGINRIERDGRTKLVGDVEYASAAAVAGAITPVPGGVGPMTIACLLANTLTACCRANGLPEPVGLTA
;
A
#
# COMPACT_ATOMS: atom_id res chain seq x y z
N MET A 1 -21.16 4.60 21.57
CA MET A 1 -20.13 3.54 21.69
C MET A 1 -18.94 4.05 20.91
N THR A 2 -17.72 3.92 21.39
CA THR A 2 -16.51 4.26 20.64
C THR A 2 -16.21 3.15 19.64
N ALA A 3 -15.81 3.50 18.42
CA ALA A 3 -15.45 2.55 17.37
C ALA A 3 -14.34 1.57 17.83
N THR A 4 -14.38 0.35 17.36
CA THR A 4 -13.27 -0.60 17.50
C THR A 4 -12.06 -0.08 16.71
N VAL A 5 -10.89 -0.04 17.34
CA VAL A 5 -9.65 0.38 16.67
C VAL A 5 -9.11 -0.78 15.83
N ILE A 6 -8.95 -0.56 14.54
CA ILE A 6 -8.25 -1.50 13.66
C ILE A 6 -6.74 -1.18 13.76
N ASP A 7 -6.02 -1.91 14.60
CA ASP A 7 -4.59 -1.70 14.87
C ASP A 7 -3.73 -2.27 13.72
N GLY A 8 -3.47 -1.42 12.73
CA GLY A 8 -2.64 -1.79 11.59
C GLY A 8 -1.18 -2.05 11.95
N LYS A 9 -0.66 -1.46 13.04
CA LYS A 9 0.70 -1.73 13.52
C LYS A 9 0.84 -3.15 14.05
N ALA A 10 -0.11 -3.59 14.87
CA ALA A 10 -0.15 -4.97 15.38
C ALA A 10 -0.35 -5.98 14.24
N PHE A 11 -1.26 -5.67 13.29
CA PHE A 11 -1.51 -6.54 12.15
C PHE A 11 -0.30 -6.63 11.21
N ALA A 12 0.38 -5.52 10.93
CA ALA A 12 1.62 -5.50 10.15
C ALA A 12 2.75 -6.31 10.79
N ALA A 13 2.85 -6.31 12.11
CA ALA A 13 3.81 -7.15 12.82
C ALA A 13 3.51 -8.64 12.62
N LYS A 14 2.24 -9.05 12.67
CA LYS A 14 1.79 -10.42 12.35
C LYS A 14 2.17 -10.83 10.93
N VAL A 15 1.88 -9.95 9.93
CA VAL A 15 2.22 -10.19 8.53
C VAL A 15 3.74 -10.32 8.33
N ARG A 16 4.55 -9.41 8.92
CA ARG A 16 6.01 -9.52 8.86
C ARG A 16 6.54 -10.79 9.49
N GLY A 17 5.95 -11.25 10.60
CA GLY A 17 6.31 -12.52 11.21
C GLY A 17 6.06 -13.72 10.29
N LEU A 18 4.93 -13.73 9.55
CA LEU A 18 4.64 -14.74 8.54
C LEU A 18 5.63 -14.69 7.37
N VAL A 19 5.97 -13.49 6.89
CA VAL A 19 6.99 -13.29 5.86
C VAL A 19 8.34 -13.83 6.34
N GLN A 20 8.78 -13.44 7.54
CA GLN A 20 10.06 -13.88 8.11
C GLN A 20 10.16 -15.40 8.21
N ALA A 21 9.11 -16.06 8.70
CA ALA A 21 9.09 -17.54 8.81
C ALA A 21 9.22 -18.22 7.43
N GLN A 22 8.49 -17.70 6.42
CA GLN A 22 8.54 -18.26 5.07
C GLN A 22 9.88 -17.96 4.36
N VAL A 23 10.47 -16.79 4.58
CA VAL A 23 11.82 -16.45 4.09
C VAL A 23 12.87 -17.37 4.72
N ALA A 24 12.83 -17.57 6.03
CA ALA A 24 13.76 -18.49 6.71
C ALA A 24 13.68 -19.92 6.15
N SER A 25 12.46 -20.43 5.96
CA SER A 25 12.24 -21.74 5.34
C SER A 25 12.75 -21.81 3.90
N LEU A 26 12.56 -20.74 3.11
CA LEU A 26 13.04 -20.68 1.72
C LEU A 26 14.56 -20.72 1.64
N ILE A 27 15.24 -20.01 2.53
CA ILE A 27 16.69 -19.99 2.63
C ILE A 27 17.22 -21.38 3.06
N GLU A 28 16.63 -21.96 4.12
CA GLU A 28 17.05 -23.25 4.65
C GLU A 28 16.86 -24.39 3.63
N VAL A 29 15.70 -24.46 2.98
CA VAL A 29 15.34 -25.58 2.10
C VAL A 29 15.88 -25.44 0.69
N ARG A 30 16.04 -24.20 0.19
CA ARG A 30 16.37 -23.92 -1.21
C ARG A 30 17.64 -23.11 -1.42
N GLY A 31 18.20 -22.51 -0.37
CA GLY A 31 19.34 -21.60 -0.49
C GLY A 31 19.00 -20.29 -1.21
N ILE A 32 17.71 -19.93 -1.32
CA ILE A 32 17.25 -18.76 -2.05
C ILE A 32 16.92 -17.65 -1.05
N THR A 33 17.57 -16.50 -1.21
CA THR A 33 17.29 -15.30 -0.42
C THR A 33 16.50 -14.30 -1.26
N PRO A 34 15.24 -13.95 -0.91
CA PRO A 34 14.52 -12.90 -1.62
C PRO A 34 15.25 -11.57 -1.52
N GLY A 35 15.29 -10.80 -2.62
CA GLY A 35 16.00 -9.53 -2.68
C GLY A 35 15.09 -8.40 -3.14
N LEU A 36 15.12 -7.28 -2.39
CA LEU A 36 14.39 -6.05 -2.67
C LEU A 36 15.35 -4.92 -3.01
N ALA A 37 15.21 -4.34 -4.19
CA ALA A 37 15.88 -3.10 -4.58
C ALA A 37 14.95 -1.89 -4.37
N VAL A 38 15.45 -0.88 -3.65
CA VAL A 38 14.74 0.39 -3.42
C VAL A 38 15.56 1.53 -4.01
N VAL A 39 14.97 2.26 -4.93
CA VAL A 39 15.60 3.41 -5.60
C VAL A 39 14.97 4.70 -5.07
N LEU A 40 15.79 5.61 -4.56
CA LEU A 40 15.42 6.95 -4.12
C LEU A 40 16.15 7.97 -4.98
N VAL A 41 15.42 8.93 -5.54
CA VAL A 41 15.98 10.07 -6.29
C VAL A 41 15.70 11.35 -5.52
N GLY A 42 16.77 12.06 -5.14
CA GLY A 42 16.68 13.31 -4.38
C GLY A 42 16.63 13.09 -2.86
N GLU A 43 16.37 14.19 -2.15
CA GLU A 43 16.54 14.27 -0.69
C GLU A 43 15.25 14.64 0.05
N ASP A 44 14.06 14.31 -0.50
CA ASP A 44 12.80 14.57 0.19
C ASP A 44 12.79 13.88 1.57
N PRO A 45 12.62 14.64 2.68
CA PRO A 45 12.75 14.10 4.02
C PRO A 45 11.74 13.00 4.35
N ALA A 46 10.54 13.07 3.77
CA ALA A 46 9.52 12.06 3.99
C ALA A 46 9.92 10.75 3.29
N SER A 47 10.36 10.83 2.03
CA SER A 47 10.83 9.69 1.25
C SER A 47 12.03 9.01 1.90
N GLN A 48 12.97 9.78 2.47
CA GLN A 48 14.13 9.23 3.19
C GLN A 48 13.71 8.40 4.41
N VAL A 49 12.71 8.84 5.18
CA VAL A 49 12.18 8.09 6.34
C VAL A 49 11.54 6.80 5.86
N TYR A 50 10.73 6.84 4.78
CA TYR A 50 10.11 5.64 4.22
C TYR A 50 11.13 4.62 3.71
N VAL A 51 12.14 5.06 2.96
CA VAL A 51 13.21 4.19 2.44
C VAL A 51 13.99 3.53 3.58
N ARG A 52 14.37 4.29 4.60
CA ARG A 52 15.06 3.76 5.79
C ARG A 52 14.22 2.69 6.51
N ASN A 53 12.92 2.92 6.67
CA ASN A 53 12.03 1.95 7.32
C ASN A 53 11.85 0.69 6.45
N LYS A 54 11.76 0.83 5.12
CA LYS A 54 11.71 -0.29 4.18
C LYS A 54 12.98 -1.13 4.26
N HIS A 55 14.16 -0.47 4.23
CA HIS A 55 15.45 -1.15 4.37
C HIS A 55 15.54 -1.93 5.68
N ALA A 56 15.26 -1.29 6.81
CA ALA A 56 15.30 -1.95 8.11
C ALA A 56 14.35 -3.16 8.18
N SER A 57 13.11 -3.01 7.70
CA SER A 57 12.13 -4.10 7.70
C SER A 57 12.49 -5.23 6.73
N THR A 58 13.16 -4.94 5.60
CA THR A 58 13.65 -5.95 4.65
C THR A 58 14.70 -6.83 5.30
N ILE A 59 15.65 -6.23 6.02
CA ILE A 59 16.69 -6.98 6.75
C ILE A 59 16.09 -7.75 7.93
N GLU A 60 15.18 -7.13 8.69
CA GLU A 60 14.49 -7.76 9.83
C GLU A 60 13.84 -9.10 9.45
N VAL A 61 13.25 -9.21 8.25
CA VAL A 61 12.62 -10.46 7.79
C VAL A 61 13.58 -11.41 7.08
N GLY A 62 14.88 -11.12 7.03
CA GLY A 62 15.92 -11.99 6.46
C GLY A 62 16.10 -11.87 4.94
N MET A 63 15.55 -10.86 4.29
CA MET A 63 15.72 -10.60 2.87
C MET A 63 16.99 -9.78 2.59
N ALA A 64 17.54 -9.91 1.38
CA ALA A 64 18.57 -9.01 0.88
C ALA A 64 17.96 -7.65 0.52
N SER A 65 18.65 -6.56 0.89
CA SER A 65 18.19 -5.18 0.65
C SER A 65 19.23 -4.42 -0.16
N PHE A 66 18.84 -3.96 -1.34
CA PHE A 66 19.66 -3.18 -2.27
C PHE A 66 19.14 -1.75 -2.33
N GLU A 67 19.86 -0.83 -1.70
CA GLU A 67 19.45 0.57 -1.65
C GLU A 67 20.27 1.40 -2.64
N HIS A 68 19.57 2.12 -3.52
CA HIS A 68 20.16 3.03 -4.51
C HIS A 68 19.68 4.45 -4.25
N ARG A 69 20.60 5.31 -3.83
CA ARG A 69 20.37 6.75 -3.63
C ARG A 69 20.98 7.53 -4.78
N LEU A 70 20.15 8.21 -5.51
CA LEU A 70 20.54 9.03 -6.66
C LEU A 70 20.36 10.52 -6.34
N PRO A 71 21.25 11.39 -6.85
CA PRO A 71 21.10 12.85 -6.73
C PRO A 71 19.78 13.35 -7.32
N ALA A 72 19.30 14.50 -6.83
CA ALA A 72 18.03 15.09 -7.28
C ALA A 72 18.04 15.51 -8.76
N ASP A 73 19.22 15.79 -9.33
CA ASP A 73 19.45 16.17 -10.72
C ASP A 73 19.76 14.98 -11.65
N THR A 74 19.61 13.74 -11.14
CA THR A 74 19.80 12.51 -11.94
C THR A 74 18.94 12.55 -13.20
N SER A 75 19.57 12.32 -14.35
CA SER A 75 18.85 12.29 -15.62
C SER A 75 17.99 11.05 -15.75
N GLU A 76 16.91 11.14 -16.52
CA GLU A 76 16.01 10.02 -16.81
C GLU A 76 16.76 8.82 -17.42
N ALA A 77 17.72 9.07 -18.32
CA ALA A 77 18.53 8.03 -18.93
C ALA A 77 19.35 7.22 -17.91
N VAL A 78 19.93 7.89 -16.91
CA VAL A 78 20.69 7.21 -15.82
C VAL A 78 19.77 6.35 -14.96
N LEU A 79 18.58 6.86 -14.60
CA LEU A 79 17.62 6.10 -13.81
C LEU A 79 17.07 4.89 -14.60
N LEU A 80 16.75 5.04 -15.87
CA LEU A 80 16.30 3.95 -16.74
C LEU A 80 17.39 2.88 -16.91
N ALA A 81 18.66 3.28 -17.04
CA ALA A 81 19.79 2.35 -17.12
C ALA A 81 19.95 1.54 -15.83
N LEU A 82 19.79 2.18 -14.65
CA LEU A 82 19.79 1.47 -13.36
C LEU A 82 18.64 0.47 -13.28
N ILE A 83 17.42 0.85 -13.66
CA ILE A 83 16.27 -0.08 -13.65
C ILE A 83 16.54 -1.27 -14.58
N GLY A 84 17.13 -1.03 -15.77
CA GLY A 84 17.51 -2.11 -16.69
C GLY A 84 18.52 -3.10 -16.07
N GLN A 85 19.49 -2.59 -15.29
CA GLN A 85 20.41 -3.46 -14.53
C GLN A 85 19.68 -4.26 -13.48
N LEU A 86 18.80 -3.64 -12.68
CA LEU A 86 18.02 -4.32 -11.65
C LEU A 86 17.05 -5.35 -12.22
N ASN A 87 16.44 -5.08 -13.37
CA ASN A 87 15.60 -6.03 -14.10
C ASN A 87 16.40 -7.32 -14.47
N SER A 88 17.66 -7.17 -14.85
CA SER A 88 18.53 -8.28 -15.27
C SER A 88 19.22 -8.99 -14.12
N ASP A 89 19.25 -8.41 -12.92
CA ASP A 89 19.92 -8.99 -11.76
C ASP A 89 19.06 -10.09 -11.13
N SER A 90 19.56 -11.32 -11.14
CA SER A 90 18.88 -12.48 -10.56
C SER A 90 18.78 -12.46 -9.03
N ALA A 91 19.59 -11.66 -8.34
CA ALA A 91 19.50 -11.47 -6.90
C ALA A 91 18.37 -10.50 -6.50
N VAL A 92 17.86 -9.70 -7.44
CA VAL A 92 16.78 -8.74 -7.26
C VAL A 92 15.46 -9.36 -7.70
N HIS A 93 14.57 -9.60 -6.75
CA HIS A 93 13.24 -10.17 -7.01
C HIS A 93 12.14 -9.10 -6.98
N GLY A 94 12.36 -7.99 -6.27
CA GLY A 94 11.46 -6.85 -6.21
C GLY A 94 12.20 -5.54 -6.46
N ILE A 95 11.59 -4.65 -7.23
CA ILE A 95 12.09 -3.29 -7.48
C ILE A 95 11.02 -2.30 -7.06
N LEU A 96 11.43 -1.29 -6.29
CA LEU A 96 10.61 -0.17 -5.90
C LEU A 96 11.34 1.14 -6.21
N VAL A 97 10.70 2.03 -6.97
CA VAL A 97 11.16 3.40 -7.15
C VAL A 97 10.30 4.30 -6.28
N GLN A 98 10.93 4.92 -5.28
CA GLN A 98 10.22 5.73 -4.29
C GLN A 98 9.62 6.99 -4.92
N LEU A 99 8.29 7.12 -4.84
CA LEU A 99 7.56 8.31 -5.24
C LEU A 99 7.42 9.30 -4.07
N PRO A 100 7.29 10.62 -4.35
CA PRO A 100 7.35 11.25 -5.69
C PRO A 100 8.75 11.37 -6.25
N LEU A 101 8.88 11.36 -7.57
CA LEU A 101 10.14 11.67 -8.25
C LEU A 101 10.29 13.20 -8.49
N PRO A 102 11.51 13.70 -8.67
CA PRO A 102 11.75 15.06 -9.16
C PRO A 102 10.98 15.37 -10.45
N GLY A 103 10.45 16.58 -10.58
CA GLY A 103 9.49 16.95 -11.64
C GLY A 103 10.00 16.88 -13.08
N HIS A 104 11.30 16.72 -13.30
CA HIS A 104 11.90 16.52 -14.63
C HIS A 104 11.90 15.05 -15.09
N LEU A 105 11.55 14.11 -14.19
CA LEU A 105 11.50 12.68 -14.49
C LEU A 105 10.05 12.25 -14.76
N ASN A 106 9.86 11.44 -15.81
CA ASN A 106 8.56 10.87 -16.15
C ASN A 106 8.28 9.62 -15.30
N SER A 107 7.54 9.78 -14.22
CA SER A 107 7.21 8.70 -13.30
C SER A 107 6.49 7.52 -13.97
N GLU A 108 5.65 7.79 -14.98
CA GLU A 108 4.92 6.73 -15.69
C GLU A 108 5.86 5.88 -16.55
N LEU A 109 6.78 6.52 -17.28
CA LEU A 109 7.80 5.83 -18.06
C LEU A 109 8.69 4.97 -17.15
N ILE A 110 9.14 5.56 -16.04
CA ILE A 110 10.03 4.89 -15.09
C ILE A 110 9.38 3.65 -14.48
N ILE A 111 8.14 3.77 -14.01
CA ILE A 111 7.39 2.63 -13.44
C ILE A 111 7.19 1.55 -14.51
N ASN A 112 6.81 1.92 -15.72
CA ASN A 112 6.58 0.97 -16.82
C ASN A 112 7.87 0.40 -17.44
N THR A 113 9.06 0.81 -17.00
CA THR A 113 10.34 0.20 -17.36
C THR A 113 10.75 -0.91 -16.38
N ILE A 114 10.17 -0.97 -15.19
CA ILE A 114 10.36 -2.08 -14.26
C ILE A 114 9.76 -3.35 -14.90
N ASP A 115 10.46 -4.49 -14.79
CA ASP A 115 9.86 -5.77 -15.17
C ASP A 115 8.57 -6.01 -14.36
N PRO A 116 7.40 -6.23 -14.99
CA PRO A 116 6.16 -6.47 -14.27
C PRO A 116 6.23 -7.58 -13.23
N ALA A 117 7.10 -8.57 -13.41
CA ALA A 117 7.33 -9.63 -12.44
C ALA A 117 8.10 -9.18 -11.21
N LYS A 118 8.84 -8.06 -11.31
CA LYS A 118 9.61 -7.44 -10.22
C LYS A 118 8.97 -6.16 -9.68
N ASP A 119 7.87 -5.69 -10.26
CA ASP A 119 7.10 -4.52 -9.80
C ASP A 119 6.33 -4.86 -8.53
N VAL A 120 7.00 -4.85 -7.40
CA VAL A 120 6.41 -5.23 -6.11
C VAL A 120 5.51 -4.16 -5.47
N ASP A 121 5.50 -2.94 -6.02
CA ASP A 121 4.49 -1.91 -5.68
C ASP A 121 3.17 -2.10 -6.46
N GLY A 122 3.18 -2.89 -7.56
CA GLY A 122 1.99 -3.21 -8.35
C GLY A 122 1.48 -2.05 -9.20
N PHE A 123 2.35 -1.12 -9.61
CA PHE A 123 1.94 0.09 -10.35
C PHE A 123 2.18 -0.01 -11.85
N HIS A 124 2.92 -1.01 -12.33
CA HIS A 124 3.14 -1.25 -13.74
C HIS A 124 1.81 -1.52 -14.45
N ILE A 125 1.63 -0.96 -15.64
CA ILE A 125 0.37 -1.04 -16.40
C ILE A 125 -0.11 -2.48 -16.61
N SER A 126 0.80 -3.45 -16.77
CA SER A 126 0.47 -4.88 -16.87
C SER A 126 -0.17 -5.40 -15.58
N ASN A 127 0.40 -5.09 -14.41
CA ASN A 127 -0.15 -5.51 -13.13
C ASN A 127 -1.51 -4.85 -12.86
N VAL A 128 -1.64 -3.55 -13.18
CA VAL A 128 -2.92 -2.83 -13.10
C VAL A 128 -3.98 -3.45 -14.02
N GLY A 129 -3.61 -3.86 -15.24
CA GLY A 129 -4.50 -4.54 -16.18
C GLY A 129 -4.95 -5.92 -15.68
N LEU A 130 -4.02 -6.72 -15.18
CA LEU A 130 -4.31 -8.04 -14.60
C LEU A 130 -5.23 -7.93 -13.38
N LEU A 131 -4.93 -7.00 -12.44
CA LEU A 131 -5.82 -6.72 -11.30
C LEU A 131 -7.20 -6.28 -11.76
N GLY A 132 -7.25 -5.43 -12.80
CA GLY A 132 -8.50 -4.94 -13.38
C GLY A 132 -9.41 -6.04 -13.93
N THR A 133 -8.83 -7.15 -14.39
CA THR A 133 -9.50 -8.30 -14.98
C THR A 133 -9.62 -9.51 -14.05
N GLY A 134 -9.21 -9.36 -12.78
CA GLY A 134 -9.27 -10.43 -11.77
C GLY A 134 -8.25 -11.55 -11.99
N GLN A 135 -7.16 -11.25 -12.69
CA GLN A 135 -6.06 -12.19 -12.90
C GLN A 135 -4.96 -12.01 -11.85
N LYS A 136 -4.12 -13.03 -11.69
CA LYS A 136 -2.96 -12.95 -10.80
C LYS A 136 -2.02 -11.82 -11.22
N SER A 137 -1.75 -10.90 -10.31
CA SER A 137 -0.88 -9.73 -10.51
C SER A 137 -0.01 -9.49 -9.29
N MET A 138 0.90 -8.54 -9.36
CA MET A 138 1.37 -7.83 -8.18
C MET A 138 0.30 -6.80 -7.80
N VAL A 139 -0.10 -6.79 -6.54
CA VAL A 139 -1.17 -5.92 -6.04
C VAL A 139 -0.55 -4.73 -5.32
N PRO A 140 -1.03 -3.50 -5.55
CA PRO A 140 -0.53 -2.34 -4.83
C PRO A 140 -0.54 -2.51 -3.32
N CYS A 141 0.61 -2.25 -2.67
CA CYS A 141 0.85 -2.60 -1.27
C CYS A 141 -0.15 -1.98 -0.30
N THR A 142 -0.48 -0.70 -0.46
CA THR A 142 -1.43 0.00 0.44
C THR A 142 -2.84 -0.56 0.30
N PRO A 143 -3.43 -0.70 -0.89
CA PRO A 143 -4.73 -1.36 -1.07
C PRO A 143 -4.76 -2.81 -0.57
N LEU A 144 -3.70 -3.58 -0.79
CA LEU A 144 -3.60 -4.95 -0.27
C LEU A 144 -3.66 -4.96 1.27
N GLY A 145 -2.91 -4.07 1.92
CA GLY A 145 -2.94 -3.95 3.38
C GLY A 145 -4.31 -3.55 3.92
N CYS A 146 -5.01 -2.65 3.24
CA CYS A 146 -6.39 -2.29 3.59
C CYS A 146 -7.33 -3.48 3.46
N LEU A 147 -7.24 -4.25 2.37
CA LEU A 147 -8.05 -5.43 2.15
C LEU A 147 -7.81 -6.49 3.23
N MET A 148 -6.54 -6.77 3.55
CA MET A 148 -6.18 -7.75 4.60
C MET A 148 -6.78 -7.37 5.96
N MET A 149 -6.70 -6.10 6.35
CA MET A 149 -7.31 -5.61 7.61
C MET A 149 -8.83 -5.69 7.58
N LEU A 150 -9.48 -5.41 6.45
CA LEU A 150 -10.93 -5.53 6.30
C LEU A 150 -11.38 -6.99 6.39
N ARG A 151 -10.67 -7.92 5.75
CA ARG A 151 -10.95 -9.37 5.83
C ARG A 151 -10.76 -9.89 7.25
N ASP A 152 -9.71 -9.47 7.96
CA ASP A 152 -9.49 -9.86 9.36
C ASP A 152 -10.61 -9.35 10.28
N HIS A 153 -11.11 -8.14 10.04
CA HIS A 153 -12.18 -7.54 10.85
C HIS A 153 -13.56 -8.13 10.56
N HIS A 154 -13.93 -8.36 9.30
CA HIS A 154 -15.27 -8.80 8.89
C HIS A 154 -15.40 -10.31 8.66
N GLY A 155 -14.29 -11.01 8.39
CA GLY A 155 -14.30 -12.40 7.87
C GLY A 155 -14.69 -12.43 6.40
N SER A 156 -15.87 -11.93 6.03
CA SER A 156 -16.36 -11.84 4.65
C SER A 156 -16.81 -10.42 4.33
N LEU A 157 -16.47 -9.94 3.12
CA LEU A 157 -16.89 -8.62 2.62
C LEU A 157 -18.06 -8.71 1.63
N ALA A 158 -18.49 -9.93 1.29
CA ALA A 158 -19.51 -10.17 0.28
C ALA A 158 -20.83 -9.46 0.61
N GLY A 159 -21.35 -8.69 -0.37
CA GLY A 159 -22.61 -7.95 -0.26
C GLY A 159 -22.52 -6.60 0.47
N LEU A 160 -21.37 -6.24 1.06
CA LEU A 160 -21.20 -4.93 1.69
C LEU A 160 -21.10 -3.81 0.64
N ASN A 161 -21.65 -2.65 0.98
CA ASN A 161 -21.49 -1.43 0.18
C ASN A 161 -20.19 -0.74 0.58
N ALA A 162 -19.26 -0.59 -0.35
CA ALA A 162 -17.99 0.07 -0.13
C ALA A 162 -17.92 1.38 -0.93
N VAL A 163 -17.54 2.46 -0.27
CA VAL A 163 -17.24 3.75 -0.89
C VAL A 163 -15.76 4.04 -0.74
N VAL A 164 -15.08 4.22 -1.87
CA VAL A 164 -13.67 4.65 -1.92
C VAL A 164 -13.64 6.12 -2.31
N VAL A 165 -13.25 6.98 -1.37
CA VAL A 165 -13.09 8.42 -1.62
C VAL A 165 -11.65 8.68 -2.06
N GLY A 166 -11.48 8.88 -3.37
CA GLY A 166 -10.20 9.01 -4.04
C GLY A 166 -10.11 8.11 -5.27
N ARG A 167 -9.37 8.56 -6.29
CA ARG A 167 -9.25 7.83 -7.57
C ARG A 167 -7.83 7.82 -8.13
N SER A 168 -6.83 7.85 -7.24
CA SER A 168 -5.44 7.72 -7.65
C SER A 168 -5.17 6.34 -8.26
N ASN A 169 -4.17 6.27 -9.13
CA ASN A 169 -3.74 5.00 -9.73
C ASN A 169 -3.07 4.09 -8.69
N ILE A 170 -2.53 4.66 -7.62
CA ILE A 170 -1.75 3.93 -6.61
C ILE A 170 -2.58 3.43 -5.42
N VAL A 171 -3.77 4.02 -5.15
CA VAL A 171 -4.64 3.63 -4.02
C VAL A 171 -6.09 3.48 -4.43
N GLY A 172 -6.76 4.56 -4.86
CA GLY A 172 -8.22 4.57 -4.99
C GLY A 172 -8.75 3.57 -6.01
N LYS A 173 -8.19 3.55 -7.22
CA LYS A 173 -8.60 2.60 -8.27
C LYS A 173 -8.28 1.15 -7.91
N PRO A 174 -7.05 0.79 -7.48
CA PRO A 174 -6.76 -0.59 -7.08
C PRO A 174 -7.57 -1.04 -5.85
N MET A 175 -7.81 -0.16 -4.86
CA MET A 175 -8.67 -0.50 -3.73
C MET A 175 -10.09 -0.87 -4.16
N ALA A 176 -10.68 -0.10 -5.06
CA ALA A 176 -12.00 -0.39 -5.60
C ALA A 176 -12.04 -1.75 -6.34
N ARG A 177 -10.98 -2.09 -7.07
CA ARG A 177 -10.88 -3.40 -7.75
C ARG A 177 -10.78 -4.56 -6.77
N LEU A 178 -10.01 -4.41 -5.71
CA LEU A 178 -9.89 -5.43 -4.66
C LEU A 178 -11.22 -5.65 -3.94
N LEU A 179 -11.91 -4.59 -3.55
CA LEU A 179 -13.23 -4.68 -2.91
C LEU A 179 -14.28 -5.31 -3.84
N LEU A 180 -14.24 -5.00 -5.14
CA LEU A 180 -15.10 -5.65 -6.13
C LEU A 180 -14.78 -7.15 -6.25
N GLY A 181 -13.49 -7.52 -6.21
CA GLY A 181 -13.06 -8.92 -6.18
C GLY A 181 -13.57 -9.68 -4.96
N ASP A 182 -13.72 -9.01 -3.82
CA ASP A 182 -14.32 -9.54 -2.59
C ASP A 182 -15.86 -9.46 -2.57
N SER A 183 -16.48 -9.27 -3.74
CA SER A 183 -17.94 -9.22 -3.91
C SER A 183 -18.64 -8.07 -3.19
N CYS A 184 -17.94 -6.94 -2.95
CA CYS A 184 -18.56 -5.71 -2.52
C CYS A 184 -19.29 -5.01 -3.67
N THR A 185 -20.36 -4.27 -3.36
CA THR A 185 -20.87 -3.21 -4.24
C THR A 185 -20.00 -1.97 -4.04
N VAL A 186 -19.31 -1.49 -5.10
CA VAL A 186 -18.27 -0.46 -4.95
C VAL A 186 -18.66 0.83 -5.65
N THR A 187 -18.55 1.94 -4.93
CA THR A 187 -18.64 3.30 -5.47
C THR A 187 -17.30 4.01 -5.31
N ILE A 188 -16.77 4.58 -6.40
CA ILE A 188 -15.62 5.49 -6.36
C ILE A 188 -16.14 6.93 -6.34
N ALA A 189 -15.86 7.65 -5.26
CA ALA A 189 -16.18 9.07 -5.08
C ALA A 189 -14.92 9.93 -5.19
N HIS A 190 -15.09 11.18 -5.60
CA HIS A 190 -13.96 12.09 -5.83
C HIS A 190 -14.39 13.57 -5.74
N SER A 191 -13.47 14.50 -5.94
CA SER A 191 -13.70 15.95 -5.81
C SER A 191 -14.80 16.55 -6.70
N ARG A 192 -15.32 15.81 -7.67
CA ARG A 192 -16.44 16.22 -8.52
C ARG A 192 -17.73 15.44 -8.22
N THR A 193 -17.74 14.61 -7.20
CA THR A 193 -18.94 13.89 -6.74
C THR A 193 -19.89 14.89 -6.10
N LYS A 194 -21.13 14.90 -6.57
CA LYS A 194 -22.19 15.71 -5.95
C LYS A 194 -22.60 15.08 -4.64
N ASP A 195 -22.82 15.92 -3.62
CA ASP A 195 -23.21 15.50 -2.26
C ASP A 195 -22.37 14.32 -1.75
N LEU A 196 -21.04 14.56 -1.66
CA LEU A 196 -20.08 13.53 -1.27
C LEU A 196 -20.43 12.90 0.09
N ALA A 197 -20.91 13.70 1.04
CA ALA A 197 -21.30 13.20 2.35
C ALA A 197 -22.47 12.22 2.28
N ALA A 198 -23.49 12.49 1.47
CA ALA A 198 -24.62 11.56 1.27
C ALA A 198 -24.17 10.24 0.64
N VAL A 199 -23.25 10.28 -0.35
CA VAL A 199 -22.67 9.07 -0.94
C VAL A 199 -21.92 8.26 0.11
N CYS A 200 -21.10 8.91 0.95
CA CYS A 200 -20.32 8.23 2.00
C CYS A 200 -21.21 7.61 3.08
N ARG A 201 -22.32 8.27 3.47
CA ARG A 201 -23.27 7.72 4.46
C ARG A 201 -23.99 6.45 3.99
N GLY A 202 -23.92 6.09 2.71
CA GLY A 202 -24.41 4.82 2.20
C GLY A 202 -23.47 3.63 2.41
N ALA A 203 -22.25 3.85 2.89
CA ALA A 203 -21.19 2.85 2.92
C ALA A 203 -21.18 2.04 4.22
N ASP A 204 -21.10 0.71 4.09
CA ASP A 204 -20.71 -0.20 5.18
C ASP A 204 -19.19 -0.15 5.42
N ILE A 205 -18.44 0.07 4.32
CA ILE A 205 -16.98 0.27 4.33
C ILE A 205 -16.68 1.61 3.66
N LEU A 206 -16.05 2.53 4.39
CA LEU A 206 -15.59 3.83 3.87
C LEU A 206 -14.07 3.85 3.84
N VAL A 207 -13.48 3.98 2.65
CA VAL A 207 -12.03 4.13 2.47
C VAL A 207 -11.72 5.56 2.08
N ALA A 208 -11.01 6.30 2.93
CA ALA A 208 -10.58 7.67 2.67
C ALA A 208 -9.16 7.70 2.12
N ALA A 209 -8.98 8.18 0.87
CA ALA A 209 -7.70 8.22 0.16
C ALA A 209 -7.62 9.49 -0.72
N VAL A 210 -7.80 10.66 -0.11
CA VAL A 210 -7.89 11.96 -0.80
C VAL A 210 -6.64 12.82 -0.65
N GLY A 211 -5.77 12.53 0.34
CA GLY A 211 -4.59 13.31 0.64
C GLY A 211 -4.93 14.72 1.17
N ARG A 212 -6.04 14.84 1.90
CA ARG A 212 -6.49 16.10 2.51
C ARG A 212 -6.71 15.90 4.01
N PRO A 213 -5.99 16.64 4.87
CA PRO A 213 -6.05 16.41 6.30
C PRO A 213 -7.47 16.62 6.84
N GLU A 214 -7.98 15.64 7.57
CA GLU A 214 -9.23 15.68 8.34
C GLU A 214 -10.47 16.12 7.54
N MET A 215 -10.47 15.87 6.22
CA MET A 215 -11.58 16.27 5.33
C MET A 215 -12.86 15.46 5.58
N ILE A 216 -12.73 14.19 5.96
CA ILE A 216 -13.85 13.28 6.20
C ILE A 216 -14.19 13.33 7.69
N THR A 217 -15.30 13.95 8.03
CA THR A 217 -15.79 14.10 9.40
C THR A 217 -16.88 13.07 9.72
N GLY A 218 -17.35 13.01 10.96
CA GLY A 218 -18.35 12.03 11.39
C GLY A 218 -19.67 12.08 10.63
N ASP A 219 -20.05 13.24 10.06
CA ASP A 219 -21.24 13.41 9.23
C ASP A 219 -21.14 12.73 7.84
N PHE A 220 -19.96 12.29 7.43
CA PHE A 220 -19.74 11.43 6.26
C PHE A 220 -19.93 9.95 6.56
N VAL A 221 -19.94 9.56 7.83
CA VAL A 221 -19.86 8.16 8.25
C VAL A 221 -21.26 7.61 8.53
N LYS A 222 -21.59 6.46 7.94
CA LYS A 222 -22.78 5.70 8.31
C LYS A 222 -22.58 5.13 9.74
N PRO A 223 -23.59 5.24 10.63
CA PRO A 223 -23.50 4.61 11.95
C PRO A 223 -23.16 3.12 11.86
N GLY A 224 -22.10 2.72 12.55
CA GLY A 224 -21.62 1.34 12.57
C GLY A 224 -20.71 0.94 11.39
N ALA A 225 -20.42 1.83 10.43
CA ALA A 225 -19.52 1.55 9.31
C ALA A 225 -18.09 1.30 9.75
N THR A 226 -17.34 0.56 8.92
CA THR A 226 -15.88 0.43 9.04
C THR A 226 -15.19 1.50 8.21
N VAL A 227 -14.30 2.28 8.84
CA VAL A 227 -13.57 3.38 8.23
C VAL A 227 -12.09 3.03 8.11
N ILE A 228 -11.57 3.03 6.89
CA ILE A 228 -10.15 2.86 6.57
C ILE A 228 -9.58 4.20 6.13
N ASP A 229 -8.74 4.80 6.95
CA ASP A 229 -8.05 6.05 6.65
C ASP A 229 -6.67 5.77 6.07
N VAL A 230 -6.50 6.04 4.78
CA VAL A 230 -5.23 5.85 4.05
C VAL A 230 -4.36 7.11 4.12
N GLY A 231 -4.95 8.24 4.49
CA GLY A 231 -4.28 9.53 4.53
C GLY A 231 -3.10 9.56 5.51
N ILE A 232 -2.01 10.20 5.09
CA ILE A 232 -0.89 10.57 5.97
C ILE A 232 -0.51 12.00 5.63
N ASN A 233 -0.99 12.93 6.46
CA ASN A 233 -0.80 14.35 6.26
C ASN A 233 0.00 14.94 7.42
N ARG A 234 0.94 15.84 7.13
CA ARG A 234 1.65 16.63 8.14
C ARG A 234 0.96 17.98 8.26
N ILE A 235 0.56 18.32 9.49
CA ILE A 235 -0.04 19.61 9.80
C ILE A 235 0.70 20.25 10.97
N GLU A 236 0.71 21.57 11.00
CA GLU A 236 1.14 22.33 12.19
C GLU A 236 -0.10 22.61 13.06
N ARG A 237 -0.05 22.13 14.32
CA ARG A 237 -1.11 22.37 15.32
C ARG A 237 -0.46 22.63 16.68
N ASP A 238 -0.79 23.75 17.29
CA ASP A 238 -0.23 24.19 18.59
C ASP A 238 1.32 24.31 18.56
N GLY A 239 1.89 24.79 17.44
CA GLY A 239 3.33 24.95 17.27
C GLY A 239 4.10 23.62 17.16
N ARG A 240 3.42 22.51 16.89
CA ARG A 240 4.03 21.17 16.71
C ARG A 240 3.54 20.53 15.42
N THR A 241 4.45 19.87 14.73
CA THR A 241 4.10 19.02 13.59
C THR A 241 3.39 17.77 14.09
N LYS A 242 2.17 17.53 13.59
CA LYS A 242 1.39 16.33 13.86
C LYS A 242 1.12 15.57 12.56
N LEU A 243 1.07 14.24 12.64
CA LEU A 243 0.56 13.38 11.57
C LEU A 243 -0.93 13.14 11.80
N VAL A 244 -1.72 13.42 10.77
CA VAL A 244 -3.17 13.17 10.76
C VAL A 244 -3.56 12.46 9.47
N GLY A 245 -4.72 11.81 9.50
CA GLY A 245 -5.28 11.16 8.32
C GLY A 245 -6.12 12.10 7.45
N ASP A 246 -6.83 11.51 6.50
CA ASP A 246 -7.85 12.18 5.72
C ASP A 246 -9.19 12.25 6.49
N VAL A 247 -9.31 11.47 7.56
CA VAL A 247 -10.48 11.40 8.42
C VAL A 247 -10.24 12.21 9.70
N GLU A 248 -11.21 13.03 10.08
CA GLU A 248 -11.24 13.63 11.41
C GLU A 248 -11.63 12.55 12.42
N TYR A 249 -10.60 12.02 13.09
CA TYR A 249 -10.69 10.77 13.86
C TYR A 249 -11.73 10.81 14.98
N ALA A 250 -11.82 11.93 15.73
CA ALA A 250 -12.64 11.98 16.92
C ALA A 250 -14.14 11.93 16.58
N SER A 251 -14.62 12.73 15.62
CA SER A 251 -16.01 12.72 15.19
C SER A 251 -16.37 11.43 14.45
N ALA A 252 -15.46 10.92 13.60
CA ALA A 252 -15.70 9.67 12.87
C ALA A 252 -15.78 8.46 13.81
N ALA A 253 -14.88 8.35 14.80
CA ALA A 253 -14.88 7.27 15.78
C ALA A 253 -16.10 7.27 16.71
N ALA A 254 -16.78 8.42 16.86
CA ALA A 254 -18.03 8.51 17.61
C ALA A 254 -19.22 7.86 16.88
N VAL A 255 -19.13 7.68 15.54
CA VAL A 255 -20.19 7.17 14.66
C VAL A 255 -19.88 5.80 14.09
N ALA A 256 -18.62 5.56 13.73
CA ALA A 256 -18.14 4.32 13.13
C ALA A 256 -18.27 3.12 14.09
N GLY A 257 -18.40 1.92 13.52
CA GLY A 257 -18.26 0.64 14.25
C GLY A 257 -16.80 0.26 14.45
N ALA A 258 -15.95 0.53 13.42
CA ALA A 258 -14.51 0.31 13.47
C ALA A 258 -13.76 1.37 12.65
N ILE A 259 -12.53 1.69 13.03
CA ILE A 259 -11.73 2.73 12.37
C ILE A 259 -10.21 2.46 12.51
N THR A 260 -9.46 2.75 11.46
CA THR A 260 -7.98 2.76 11.53
C THR A 260 -7.47 4.11 12.08
N PRO A 261 -6.52 4.11 13.02
CA PRO A 261 -5.88 5.34 13.49
C PRO A 261 -4.81 5.86 12.52
N VAL A 262 -4.49 7.16 12.58
CA VAL A 262 -3.31 7.74 11.93
C VAL A 262 -2.53 8.54 12.98
N PRO A 263 -1.24 8.19 13.23
CA PRO A 263 -0.50 7.05 12.68
C PRO A 263 -0.89 5.68 13.28
N GLY A 264 -0.41 4.59 12.68
CA GLY A 264 -0.56 3.24 13.22
C GLY A 264 -1.64 2.36 12.56
N GLY A 265 -2.41 2.90 11.63
CA GLY A 265 -3.35 2.16 10.79
C GLY A 265 -2.70 1.61 9.51
N VAL A 266 -3.04 2.20 8.37
CA VAL A 266 -2.66 1.70 7.03
C VAL A 266 -1.15 1.74 6.76
N GLY A 267 -0.44 2.79 7.20
CA GLY A 267 0.98 2.99 6.87
C GLY A 267 1.89 1.80 7.17
N PRO A 268 1.86 1.18 8.36
CA PRO A 268 2.64 -0.02 8.68
C PRO A 268 2.35 -1.20 7.75
N MET A 269 1.09 -1.36 7.30
CA MET A 269 0.69 -2.43 6.40
C MET A 269 1.31 -2.29 5.01
N THR A 270 1.51 -1.07 4.52
CA THR A 270 2.17 -0.83 3.22
C THR A 270 3.55 -1.49 3.16
N ILE A 271 4.36 -1.37 4.24
CA ILE A 271 5.68 -1.99 4.31
C ILE A 271 5.55 -3.52 4.41
N ALA A 272 4.65 -4.02 5.24
CA ALA A 272 4.44 -5.46 5.39
C ALA A 272 4.01 -6.13 4.07
N CYS A 273 3.12 -5.48 3.30
CA CYS A 273 2.68 -5.96 1.99
C CYS A 273 3.78 -5.87 0.92
N LEU A 274 4.66 -4.85 0.99
CA LEU A 274 5.82 -4.77 0.11
C LEU A 274 6.75 -5.98 0.30
N LEU A 275 7.00 -6.40 1.53
CA LEU A 275 7.79 -7.58 1.83
C LEU A 275 7.09 -8.86 1.37
N ALA A 276 5.77 -8.96 1.56
CA ALA A 276 4.95 -10.06 1.07
C ALA A 276 5.00 -10.17 -0.46
N ASN A 277 4.87 -9.05 -1.17
CA ASN A 277 4.98 -9.00 -2.63
C ASN A 277 6.40 -9.40 -3.10
N THR A 278 7.46 -8.97 -2.39
CA THR A 278 8.84 -9.34 -2.71
C THR A 278 9.06 -10.85 -2.57
N LEU A 279 8.54 -11.46 -1.51
CA LEU A 279 8.58 -12.91 -1.34
C LEU A 279 7.77 -13.62 -2.44
N THR A 280 6.60 -13.11 -2.78
CA THR A 280 5.77 -13.64 -3.87
C THR A 280 6.49 -13.59 -5.21
N ALA A 281 7.13 -12.45 -5.52
CA ALA A 281 7.95 -12.30 -6.74
C ALA A 281 9.10 -13.30 -6.78
N CYS A 282 9.80 -13.49 -5.65
CA CYS A 282 10.86 -14.48 -5.53
C CYS A 282 10.35 -15.91 -5.76
N CYS A 283 9.22 -16.28 -5.17
CA CYS A 283 8.61 -17.60 -5.37
C CYS A 283 8.23 -17.81 -6.84
N ARG A 284 7.57 -16.83 -7.47
CA ARG A 284 7.18 -16.89 -8.89
C ARG A 284 8.40 -17.04 -9.81
N ALA A 285 9.46 -16.24 -9.59
CA ALA A 285 10.69 -16.29 -10.38
C ALA A 285 11.40 -17.65 -10.32
N ASN A 286 11.23 -18.39 -9.22
CA ASN A 286 11.82 -19.71 -9.01
C ASN A 286 10.85 -20.88 -9.24
N GLY A 287 9.65 -20.64 -9.80
CA GLY A 287 8.64 -21.68 -10.05
C GLY A 287 8.12 -22.36 -8.78
N LEU A 288 8.14 -21.65 -7.64
CA LEU A 288 7.69 -22.16 -6.34
C LEU A 288 6.23 -21.76 -6.07
N PRO A 289 5.52 -22.48 -5.19
CA PRO A 289 4.22 -22.05 -4.71
C PRO A 289 4.26 -20.66 -4.09
N GLU A 290 3.21 -19.88 -4.31
CA GLU A 290 3.08 -18.56 -3.69
C GLU A 290 2.96 -18.65 -2.17
N PRO A 291 3.42 -17.63 -1.43
CA PRO A 291 3.37 -17.63 0.03
C PRO A 291 1.92 -17.66 0.54
N VAL A 292 1.66 -18.50 1.53
CA VAL A 292 0.32 -18.71 2.07
C VAL A 292 -0.10 -17.54 2.97
N GLY A 293 -1.31 -17.01 2.74
CA GLY A 293 -1.91 -15.95 3.58
C GLY A 293 -1.30 -14.56 3.42
N LEU A 294 -0.52 -14.32 2.35
CA LEU A 294 0.19 -13.06 2.10
C LEU A 294 -0.21 -12.38 0.79
N THR A 295 -1.06 -12.99 -0.03
CA THR A 295 -1.54 -12.46 -1.31
C THR A 295 -3.02 -12.11 -1.26
N ALA A 296 -3.53 -11.35 -2.27
CA ALA A 296 -4.93 -10.96 -2.40
C ALA A 296 -5.85 -12.13 -2.76
#